data_cacd1aa18a9aff5b8d7db266b34da3d7
#
_entry.id   cacd1aa18a9aff5b8d7db266b34da3d7
#
_cell.length_a   1.000
_cell.length_b   1.000
_cell.length_c   1.000
_cell.angle_alpha   90.00
_cell.angle_beta   90.00
_cell.angle_gamma   90.00
#
_symmetry.space_group_name_H-M   'P 1'
#
loop_
_entity.id
_entity.type
_entity.pdbx_description
1 polymer ?
#
loop_
_entity_poly.entity_id
_entity_poly.type
_entity_poly.pdbx_seq_one_letter_code
_entity_poly.pdbx_strand_id
1 'polypeptide(L)'
;MPSSPDQILLHCLKVPVKQTQSVKQELLRKNIFIKDVCLLKEPGFIFLPIVYSSEIQFEWPVEKRLFTKLQRPTDYHSSLQKILPSDLHKFIPTSFDRVGDLILLKLEPELYDWRTKIGSELIKQFSIKSVFNKLGDVETEFRTIPWECIAGEDNPTTIHRMYSLRFRVDITAVYFNTRLSNEYLRIASQCSDEEIIIDMFAGIGPFALLCASLKKVTVYALDINPFAIELLNQNISLNQRHLLGTIHTACGDSKLLIQSLPQATKIIMNLPGFAIDFLPEALHHLAVSGTIFLHQFIHLSREEKKTELYAQTNFIKAKISLIDPDSKEKSYTYKISGIKLRDVSPSKTHIVWDITKKSK
;
A
#
# COMPACT_ATOMS: atom_id res chain seq x y z
N MET A 1 0.01 36.71 -26.13
CA MET A 1 0.20 35.42 -26.84
C MET A 1 -0.99 34.53 -26.45
N PRO A 2 -1.71 33.91 -27.39
CA PRO A 2 -2.81 33.02 -27.03
C PRO A 2 -2.27 31.84 -26.29
N SER A 3 -2.81 31.58 -25.07
CA SER A 3 -2.54 30.39 -24.30
C SER A 3 -2.92 29.14 -25.10
N SER A 4 -2.08 28.12 -25.11
CA SER A 4 -2.47 26.83 -25.69
C SER A 4 -3.77 26.34 -25.00
N PRO A 5 -4.64 25.58 -25.68
CA PRO A 5 -5.94 25.15 -25.14
C PRO A 5 -5.84 24.34 -23.82
N ASP A 6 -4.64 23.91 -23.46
CA ASP A 6 -4.37 23.12 -22.26
C ASP A 6 -3.88 23.94 -21.05
N GLN A 7 -3.81 25.28 -21.17
CA GLN A 7 -3.35 26.14 -20.08
C GLN A 7 -4.50 26.93 -19.44
N ILE A 8 -4.44 27.11 -18.13
CA ILE A 8 -5.38 27.88 -17.35
C ILE A 8 -4.65 28.83 -16.40
N LEU A 9 -5.08 30.10 -16.36
CA LEU A 9 -4.54 31.10 -15.43
C LEU A 9 -5.23 30.93 -14.08
N LEU A 10 -4.46 30.60 -13.03
CA LEU A 10 -4.97 30.40 -11.68
C LEU A 10 -4.20 31.26 -10.68
N HIS A 11 -4.87 31.58 -9.56
CA HIS A 11 -4.17 32.05 -8.37
C HIS A 11 -3.43 30.87 -7.72
N CYS A 12 -2.26 31.15 -7.17
CA CYS A 12 -1.46 30.14 -6.51
C CYS A 12 -0.66 30.75 -5.35
N LEU A 13 -0.30 29.92 -4.39
CA LEU A 13 0.62 30.27 -3.30
C LEU A 13 2.04 29.88 -3.72
N LYS A 14 2.98 30.81 -3.58
CA LYS A 14 4.41 30.57 -3.75
C LYS A 14 4.98 30.03 -2.43
N VAL A 15 5.23 28.74 -2.35
CA VAL A 15 5.62 28.04 -1.10
C VAL A 15 7.02 27.44 -1.23
N PRO A 16 7.91 27.64 -0.23
CA PRO A 16 9.21 26.96 -0.21
C PRO A 16 9.06 25.44 -0.25
N VAL A 17 9.95 24.73 -0.97
CA VAL A 17 9.90 23.28 -1.17
C VAL A 17 9.75 22.53 0.15
N LYS A 18 10.46 22.94 1.21
CA LYS A 18 10.42 22.29 2.53
C LYS A 18 9.05 22.33 3.22
N GLN A 19 8.21 23.30 2.90
CA GLN A 19 6.92 23.54 3.55
C GLN A 19 5.73 23.15 2.65
N THR A 20 6.01 22.76 1.40
CA THR A 20 4.96 22.46 0.41
C THR A 20 3.98 21.41 0.86
N GLN A 21 4.45 20.35 1.54
CA GLN A 21 3.57 19.23 1.93
C GLN A 21 2.59 19.64 3.03
N SER A 22 3.04 20.37 4.04
CA SER A 22 2.18 20.87 5.14
C SER A 22 1.14 21.85 4.63
N VAL A 23 1.57 22.83 3.83
CA VAL A 23 0.67 23.84 3.24
C VAL A 23 -0.35 23.17 2.30
N LYS A 24 0.06 22.23 1.46
CA LYS A 24 -0.84 21.48 0.60
C LYS A 24 -1.91 20.70 1.39
N GLN A 25 -1.53 20.06 2.49
CA GLN A 25 -2.48 19.37 3.35
C GLN A 25 -3.50 20.31 3.98
N GLU A 26 -3.07 21.50 4.40
CA GLU A 26 -3.97 22.52 4.93
C GLU A 26 -4.96 23.02 3.87
N LEU A 27 -4.48 23.33 2.68
CA LEU A 27 -5.33 23.74 1.54
C LEU A 27 -6.35 22.66 1.15
N LEU A 28 -5.96 21.38 1.25
CA LEU A 28 -6.88 20.26 1.03
C LEU A 28 -7.95 20.17 2.12
N ARG A 29 -7.59 20.36 3.40
CA ARG A 29 -8.55 20.39 4.52
C ARG A 29 -9.55 21.53 4.37
N LYS A 30 -9.10 22.68 3.90
CA LYS A 30 -9.94 23.87 3.63
C LYS A 30 -10.73 23.78 2.32
N ASN A 31 -10.53 22.70 1.54
CA ASN A 31 -11.17 22.46 0.23
C ASN A 31 -10.93 23.59 -0.82
N ILE A 32 -9.78 24.26 -0.74
CA ILE A 32 -9.39 25.36 -1.63
C ILE A 32 -8.22 25.01 -2.58
N PHE A 33 -7.66 23.80 -2.50
CA PHE A 33 -6.60 23.33 -3.39
C PHE A 33 -7.18 22.83 -4.72
N ILE A 34 -6.66 23.35 -5.84
CA ILE A 34 -7.06 22.90 -7.19
C ILE A 34 -6.19 21.70 -7.58
N LYS A 35 -6.82 20.55 -7.83
CA LYS A 35 -6.13 19.27 -8.09
C LYS A 35 -5.87 18.98 -9.57
N ASP A 36 -6.59 19.67 -10.46
CA ASP A 36 -6.67 19.28 -11.87
C ASP A 36 -5.65 19.99 -12.77
N VAL A 37 -4.51 20.39 -12.19
CA VAL A 37 -3.41 21.01 -12.91
C VAL A 37 -2.03 20.52 -12.45
N CYS A 38 -1.05 20.56 -13.34
CA CYS A 38 0.34 20.27 -13.02
C CYS A 38 0.94 21.33 -12.11
N LEU A 39 1.60 20.93 -11.02
CA LEU A 39 2.27 21.89 -10.14
C LEU A 39 3.48 22.52 -10.83
N LEU A 40 3.57 23.83 -10.76
CA LEU A 40 4.73 24.58 -11.23
C LEU A 40 5.83 24.54 -10.17
N LYS A 41 7.07 24.35 -10.64
CA LYS A 41 8.27 24.31 -9.80
C LYS A 41 9.29 25.31 -10.33
N GLU A 42 9.81 26.11 -9.42
CA GLU A 42 10.97 26.99 -9.67
C GLU A 42 12.04 26.66 -8.62
N PRO A 43 13.31 27.05 -8.82
CA PRO A 43 14.35 26.82 -7.84
C PRO A 43 13.96 27.32 -6.45
N GLY A 44 13.85 26.39 -5.48
CA GLY A 44 13.50 26.68 -4.08
C GLY A 44 12.00 26.82 -3.79
N PHE A 45 11.10 26.84 -4.79
CA PHE A 45 9.68 27.08 -4.61
C PHE A 45 8.78 26.13 -5.43
N ILE A 46 7.58 25.89 -4.88
CA ILE A 46 6.48 25.22 -5.57
C ILE A 46 5.26 26.12 -5.52
N PHE A 47 4.56 26.24 -6.64
CA PHE A 47 3.35 27.03 -6.76
C PHE A 47 2.14 26.10 -6.58
N LEU A 48 1.38 26.34 -5.50
CA LEU A 48 0.20 25.56 -5.16
C LEU A 48 -1.05 26.29 -5.66
N PRO A 49 -1.75 25.77 -6.67
CA PRO A 49 -2.95 26.41 -7.23
C PRO A 49 -4.12 26.37 -6.26
N ILE A 50 -4.82 27.48 -6.13
CA ILE A 50 -5.90 27.67 -5.15
C ILE A 50 -7.15 28.28 -5.77
N VAL A 51 -8.29 27.96 -5.18
CA VAL A 51 -9.52 28.74 -5.33
C VAL A 51 -9.34 29.99 -4.47
N TYR A 52 -9.19 31.15 -5.12
CA TYR A 52 -8.91 32.41 -4.43
C TYR A 52 -10.21 33.10 -4.02
N SER A 53 -10.28 33.55 -2.78
CA SER A 53 -11.28 34.49 -2.27
C SER A 53 -10.56 35.61 -1.51
N SER A 54 -11.03 36.84 -1.65
CA SER A 54 -10.49 37.99 -0.92
C SER A 54 -10.72 37.93 0.59
N GLU A 55 -11.62 37.05 1.04
CA GLU A 55 -11.92 36.82 2.46
C GLU A 55 -10.91 35.90 3.16
N ILE A 56 -10.08 35.17 2.38
CA ILE A 56 -9.13 34.24 2.94
C ILE A 56 -7.74 34.88 3.00
N GLN A 57 -7.23 35.03 4.21
CA GLN A 57 -5.84 35.44 4.42
C GLN A 57 -4.91 34.24 4.27
N PHE A 58 -3.86 34.40 3.48
CA PHE A 58 -2.84 33.41 3.25
C PHE A 58 -1.50 33.87 3.86
N GLU A 59 -0.80 32.98 4.52
CA GLU A 59 0.55 33.21 5.04
C GLU A 59 1.59 33.40 3.91
N TRP A 60 1.32 32.81 2.72
CA TRP A 60 2.22 32.78 1.59
C TRP A 60 1.79 33.78 0.50
N PRO A 61 2.75 34.35 -0.26
CA PRO A 61 2.43 35.24 -1.37
C PRO A 61 1.49 34.60 -2.39
N VAL A 62 0.44 35.33 -2.75
CA VAL A 62 -0.52 34.92 -3.78
C VAL A 62 -0.09 35.53 -5.11
N GLU A 63 0.11 34.69 -6.12
CA GLU A 63 0.44 35.11 -7.49
C GLU A 63 -0.56 34.51 -8.49
N LYS A 64 -0.59 35.05 -9.70
CA LYS A 64 -1.29 34.43 -10.83
C LYS A 64 -0.27 33.79 -11.75
N ARG A 65 -0.47 32.51 -12.08
CA ARG A 65 0.36 31.76 -12.99
C ARG A 65 -0.47 30.91 -13.95
N LEU A 66 0.11 30.67 -15.13
CA LEU A 66 -0.45 29.72 -16.09
C LEU A 66 -0.09 28.31 -15.69
N PHE A 67 -1.09 27.49 -15.43
CA PHE A 67 -0.96 26.07 -15.11
C PHE A 67 -1.40 25.23 -16.30
N THR A 68 -0.65 24.19 -16.60
CA THR A 68 -1.09 23.17 -17.56
C THR A 68 -2.17 22.31 -16.88
N LYS A 69 -3.33 22.20 -17.51
CA LYS A 69 -4.37 21.28 -17.05
C LYS A 69 -3.79 19.87 -17.03
N LEU A 70 -3.98 19.17 -15.92
CA LEU A 70 -3.78 17.72 -15.93
C LEU A 70 -4.80 17.17 -16.93
N GLN A 71 -4.31 16.68 -18.06
CA GLN A 71 -5.14 15.79 -18.86
C GLN A 71 -5.46 14.63 -17.95
N ARG A 72 -6.67 14.62 -17.38
CA ARG A 72 -7.16 13.37 -16.78
C ARG A 72 -7.02 12.34 -17.88
N PRO A 73 -6.40 11.19 -17.63
CA PRO A 73 -6.49 10.10 -18.59
C PRO A 73 -7.98 10.03 -18.95
N THR A 74 -8.29 10.17 -20.21
CA THR A 74 -9.67 9.93 -20.72
C THR A 74 -10.14 8.71 -19.99
N ASP A 75 -11.30 8.80 -19.33
CA ASP A 75 -11.83 7.69 -18.55
C ASP A 75 -11.66 6.42 -19.38
N TYR A 76 -10.78 5.52 -18.95
CA TYR A 76 -10.43 4.33 -19.74
C TYR A 76 -11.67 3.53 -20.12
N HIS A 77 -12.70 3.64 -19.27
CA HIS A 77 -14.00 3.04 -19.50
C HIS A 77 -14.64 3.61 -20.78
N SER A 78 -14.64 4.94 -20.96
CA SER A 78 -15.13 5.59 -22.18
C SER A 78 -14.29 5.23 -23.43
N SER A 79 -12.98 5.02 -23.28
CA SER A 79 -12.12 4.57 -24.38
C SER A 79 -12.43 3.14 -24.76
N LEU A 80 -12.64 2.25 -23.79
CA LEU A 80 -13.02 0.86 -24.04
C LEU A 80 -14.44 0.74 -24.63
N GLN A 81 -15.39 1.58 -24.24
CA GLN A 81 -16.72 1.62 -24.81
C GLN A 81 -16.71 1.93 -26.33
N LYS A 82 -15.72 2.68 -26.82
CA LYS A 82 -15.59 2.98 -28.26
C LYS A 82 -15.15 1.81 -29.10
N ILE A 83 -14.48 0.82 -28.51
CA ILE A 83 -13.91 -0.34 -29.22
C ILE A 83 -14.69 -1.62 -28.99
N LEU A 84 -15.55 -1.66 -27.97
CA LEU A 84 -16.35 -2.82 -27.59
C LEU A 84 -17.80 -2.66 -28.06
N PRO A 85 -18.47 -3.76 -28.43
CA PRO A 85 -19.93 -3.79 -28.63
C PRO A 85 -20.68 -3.32 -27.40
N SER A 86 -21.84 -2.68 -27.59
CA SER A 86 -22.61 -2.05 -26.51
C SER A 86 -23.10 -3.00 -25.43
N ASP A 87 -23.41 -4.25 -25.79
CA ASP A 87 -23.83 -5.32 -24.88
C ASP A 87 -22.72 -5.78 -23.93
N LEU A 88 -21.45 -5.56 -24.30
CA LEU A 88 -20.27 -5.86 -23.48
C LEU A 88 -19.86 -4.76 -22.53
N HIS A 89 -20.41 -3.54 -22.64
CA HIS A 89 -20.01 -2.39 -21.82
C HIS A 89 -20.17 -2.63 -20.31
N LYS A 90 -21.16 -3.41 -19.90
CA LYS A 90 -21.41 -3.76 -18.49
C LYS A 90 -20.32 -4.62 -17.83
N PHE A 91 -19.52 -5.29 -18.65
CA PHE A 91 -18.42 -6.14 -18.18
C PHE A 91 -17.06 -5.43 -18.13
N ILE A 92 -16.97 -4.18 -18.62
CA ILE A 92 -15.72 -3.41 -18.58
C ILE A 92 -15.22 -3.31 -17.12
N PRO A 93 -13.98 -3.71 -16.82
CA PRO A 93 -13.45 -3.63 -15.47
C PRO A 93 -13.57 -2.22 -14.89
N THR A 94 -14.11 -2.10 -13.68
CA THR A 94 -14.24 -0.81 -13.00
C THR A 94 -12.94 -0.34 -12.34
N SER A 95 -11.95 -1.22 -12.23
CA SER A 95 -10.65 -0.92 -11.63
C SER A 95 -9.59 -1.91 -12.09
N PHE A 96 -8.34 -1.48 -12.04
CA PHE A 96 -7.15 -2.30 -12.22
C PHE A 96 -6.07 -1.89 -11.22
N ASP A 97 -5.04 -2.71 -11.03
CA ASP A 97 -3.86 -2.37 -10.27
C ASP A 97 -2.71 -1.97 -11.21
N ARG A 98 -1.96 -0.93 -10.83
CA ARG A 98 -0.75 -0.53 -11.53
C ARG A 98 0.47 -0.87 -10.69
N VAL A 99 1.35 -1.70 -11.23
CA VAL A 99 2.63 -2.06 -10.61
C VAL A 99 3.74 -1.62 -11.56
N GLY A 100 4.45 -0.56 -11.20
CA GLY A 100 5.45 0.04 -12.09
C GLY A 100 4.87 0.46 -13.44
N ASP A 101 5.35 -0.17 -14.50
CA ASP A 101 4.89 0.00 -15.89
C ASP A 101 4.01 -1.13 -16.39
N LEU A 102 3.43 -1.92 -15.46
CA LEU A 102 2.44 -2.96 -15.75
C LEU A 102 1.05 -2.55 -15.26
N ILE A 103 0.01 -2.92 -16.00
CA ILE A 103 -1.39 -2.96 -15.55
C ILE A 103 -1.79 -4.41 -15.29
N LEU A 104 -2.40 -4.63 -14.14
CA LEU A 104 -2.92 -5.92 -13.68
C LEU A 104 -4.43 -5.80 -13.53
N LEU A 105 -5.19 -6.58 -14.28
CA LEU A 105 -6.64 -6.56 -14.25
C LEU A 105 -7.21 -7.99 -14.26
N LYS A 106 -8.51 -8.10 -14.02
CA LYS A 106 -9.28 -9.32 -14.22
C LYS A 106 -10.36 -9.02 -15.25
N LEU A 107 -10.35 -9.74 -16.35
CA LEU A 107 -11.41 -9.69 -17.34
C LEU A 107 -12.49 -10.70 -17.02
N GLU A 108 -13.74 -10.30 -17.24
CA GLU A 108 -14.86 -11.21 -17.25
C GLU A 108 -14.80 -12.09 -18.53
N PRO A 109 -15.30 -13.33 -18.47
CA PRO A 109 -15.22 -14.27 -19.61
C PRO A 109 -15.74 -13.70 -20.93
N GLU A 110 -16.79 -12.87 -20.87
CA GLU A 110 -17.42 -12.23 -22.04
C GLU A 110 -16.49 -11.26 -22.78
N LEU A 111 -15.45 -10.76 -22.10
CA LEU A 111 -14.46 -9.87 -22.70
C LEU A 111 -13.23 -10.59 -23.24
N TYR A 112 -13.14 -11.92 -23.08
CA TYR A 112 -11.91 -12.64 -23.36
C TYR A 112 -11.48 -12.58 -24.83
N ASP A 113 -12.41 -12.62 -25.78
CA ASP A 113 -12.12 -12.45 -27.20
C ASP A 113 -11.60 -11.05 -27.56
N TRP A 114 -11.85 -10.08 -26.70
CA TRP A 114 -11.44 -8.69 -26.88
C TRP A 114 -10.17 -8.33 -26.09
N ARG A 115 -9.60 -9.27 -25.34
CA ARG A 115 -8.50 -9.02 -24.40
C ARG A 115 -7.31 -8.28 -24.98
N THR A 116 -6.87 -8.66 -26.20
CA THR A 116 -5.75 -8.01 -26.88
C THR A 116 -6.06 -6.57 -27.28
N LYS A 117 -7.29 -6.30 -27.73
CA LYS A 117 -7.72 -4.94 -28.07
C LYS A 117 -7.83 -4.06 -26.82
N ILE A 118 -8.39 -4.62 -25.73
CA ILE A 118 -8.49 -3.96 -24.43
C ILE A 118 -7.08 -3.64 -23.91
N GLY A 119 -6.18 -4.62 -23.91
CA GLY A 119 -4.80 -4.43 -23.47
C GLY A 119 -4.06 -3.37 -24.29
N SER A 120 -4.18 -3.39 -25.60
CA SER A 120 -3.55 -2.41 -26.50
C SER A 120 -4.05 -0.98 -26.26
N GLU A 121 -5.36 -0.81 -26.01
CA GLU A 121 -5.93 0.49 -25.69
C GLU A 121 -5.43 1.01 -24.33
N LEU A 122 -5.30 0.14 -23.32
CA LEU A 122 -4.75 0.51 -22.00
C LEU A 122 -3.27 0.89 -22.10
N ILE A 123 -2.45 0.17 -22.89
CA ILE A 123 -1.05 0.54 -23.13
C ILE A 123 -0.97 1.96 -23.70
N LYS A 124 -1.75 2.24 -24.74
CA LYS A 124 -1.78 3.54 -25.41
C LYS A 124 -2.20 4.66 -24.44
N GLN A 125 -3.23 4.41 -23.63
CA GLN A 125 -3.80 5.43 -22.75
C GLN A 125 -2.91 5.74 -21.54
N PHE A 126 -2.28 4.73 -20.94
CA PHE A 126 -1.52 4.88 -19.69
C PHE A 126 -0.01 4.94 -19.90
N SER A 127 0.48 4.82 -21.13
CA SER A 127 1.91 4.80 -21.46
C SER A 127 2.67 3.79 -20.58
N ILE A 128 2.17 2.56 -20.55
CA ILE A 128 2.74 1.42 -19.83
C ILE A 128 3.34 0.42 -20.81
N LYS A 129 4.11 -0.55 -20.29
CA LYS A 129 4.75 -1.57 -21.15
C LYS A 129 3.84 -2.74 -21.45
N SER A 130 3.11 -3.22 -20.44
CA SER A 130 2.34 -4.45 -20.59
C SER A 130 1.07 -4.46 -19.74
N VAL A 131 0.10 -5.23 -20.21
CA VAL A 131 -1.14 -5.52 -19.52
C VAL A 131 -1.27 -7.01 -19.29
N PHE A 132 -1.49 -7.38 -18.03
CA PHE A 132 -1.67 -8.78 -17.61
C PHE A 132 -3.10 -9.00 -17.11
N ASN A 133 -3.70 -10.09 -17.58
CA ASN A 133 -4.99 -10.59 -17.15
C ASN A 133 -4.81 -11.67 -16.09
N LYS A 134 -5.53 -11.58 -15.01
CA LYS A 134 -5.57 -12.56 -13.93
C LYS A 134 -6.37 -13.78 -14.39
N LEU A 135 -5.75 -14.96 -14.42
CA LEU A 135 -6.40 -16.21 -14.87
C LEU A 135 -7.04 -17.00 -13.71
N GLY A 136 -6.60 -16.80 -12.49
CA GLY A 136 -7.09 -17.56 -11.33
C GLY A 136 -6.99 -16.77 -10.04
N ASP A 137 -7.40 -17.36 -8.93
CA ASP A 137 -7.18 -16.79 -7.61
C ASP A 137 -5.77 -17.11 -7.08
N VAL A 138 -5.47 -16.61 -5.90
CA VAL A 138 -4.19 -16.89 -5.22
C VAL A 138 -4.09 -18.39 -4.99
N GLU A 139 -3.11 -19.00 -5.65
CA GLU A 139 -2.80 -20.43 -5.55
C GLU A 139 -1.47 -20.63 -4.82
N THR A 140 -1.28 -21.83 -4.31
CA THR A 140 -0.04 -22.26 -3.65
C THR A 140 0.26 -21.60 -2.29
N GLU A 141 1.19 -22.19 -1.56
CA GLU A 141 1.77 -21.69 -0.31
C GLU A 141 2.45 -20.33 -0.50
N PHE A 142 3.01 -20.06 -1.68
CA PHE A 142 3.68 -18.81 -2.04
C PHE A 142 2.73 -17.68 -2.45
N ARG A 143 1.41 -17.95 -2.52
CA ARG A 143 0.38 -16.98 -2.87
C ARG A 143 0.57 -16.35 -4.25
N THR A 144 1.12 -17.10 -5.18
CA THR A 144 1.27 -16.66 -6.57
C THR A 144 -0.08 -16.65 -7.29
N ILE A 145 -0.17 -15.84 -8.33
CA ILE A 145 -1.36 -15.69 -9.16
C ILE A 145 -0.94 -16.04 -10.59
N PRO A 146 -1.70 -16.89 -11.29
CA PRO A 146 -1.45 -17.13 -12.72
C PRO A 146 -1.88 -15.89 -13.54
N TRP A 147 -0.98 -15.42 -14.39
CA TRP A 147 -1.16 -14.25 -15.24
C TRP A 147 -1.00 -14.60 -16.71
N GLU A 148 -1.77 -13.94 -17.57
CA GLU A 148 -1.63 -13.96 -19.03
C GLU A 148 -1.25 -12.56 -19.52
N CYS A 149 -0.17 -12.42 -20.28
CA CYS A 149 0.12 -11.17 -20.97
C CYS A 149 -0.86 -10.99 -22.14
N ILE A 150 -1.76 -10.01 -22.05
CA ILE A 150 -2.78 -9.77 -23.09
C ILE A 150 -2.37 -8.67 -24.08
N ALA A 151 -1.37 -7.85 -23.75
CA ALA A 151 -0.77 -6.87 -24.64
C ALA A 151 0.58 -6.38 -24.12
N GLY A 152 1.47 -5.99 -25.03
CA GLY A 152 2.81 -5.48 -24.74
C GLY A 152 3.86 -6.58 -24.69
N GLU A 153 4.93 -6.34 -23.92
CA GLU A 153 6.00 -7.29 -23.70
C GLU A 153 5.56 -8.35 -22.68
N ASP A 154 5.77 -9.63 -22.98
CA ASP A 154 5.53 -10.70 -22.00
C ASP A 154 6.68 -10.78 -20.98
N ASN A 155 6.81 -9.69 -20.21
CA ASN A 155 7.80 -9.58 -19.15
C ASN A 155 7.08 -9.21 -17.85
N PRO A 156 6.97 -10.15 -16.89
CA PRO A 156 6.27 -9.92 -15.62
C PRO A 156 7.07 -9.09 -14.61
N THR A 157 8.32 -8.72 -14.94
CA THR A 157 9.20 -7.99 -14.04
C THR A 157 9.15 -6.49 -14.29
N THR A 158 9.02 -5.71 -13.21
CA THR A 158 9.00 -4.25 -13.27
C THR A 158 9.65 -3.60 -12.04
N ILE A 159 9.87 -2.28 -12.10
CA ILE A 159 10.26 -1.46 -10.95
C ILE A 159 9.09 -0.58 -10.52
N HIS A 160 8.49 -0.90 -9.37
CA HIS A 160 7.47 -0.05 -8.73
C HIS A 160 8.14 1.00 -7.85
N ARG A 161 7.66 2.25 -7.91
CA ARG A 161 8.16 3.37 -7.08
C ARG A 161 7.12 3.76 -6.04
N MET A 162 7.53 3.80 -4.78
CA MET A 162 6.66 4.16 -3.66
C MET A 162 7.50 4.83 -2.55
N TYR A 163 7.07 6.00 -2.06
CA TYR A 163 7.75 6.77 -0.98
C TYR A 163 9.26 6.97 -1.20
N SER A 164 9.67 7.31 -2.43
CA SER A 164 11.07 7.45 -2.85
C SER A 164 11.87 6.15 -2.90
N LEU A 165 11.29 5.02 -2.54
CA LEU A 165 11.88 3.69 -2.68
C LEU A 165 11.52 3.06 -4.02
N ARG A 166 12.37 2.13 -4.47
CA ARG A 166 12.20 1.35 -5.69
C ARG A 166 12.07 -0.12 -5.34
N PHE A 167 11.06 -0.77 -5.88
CA PHE A 167 10.77 -2.18 -5.64
C PHE A 167 10.81 -2.92 -6.97
N ARG A 168 11.79 -3.81 -7.15
CA ARG A 168 11.74 -4.80 -8.22
C ARG A 168 10.67 -5.82 -7.84
N VAL A 169 9.76 -6.07 -8.76
CA VAL A 169 8.62 -6.97 -8.59
C VAL A 169 8.56 -7.90 -9.78
N ASP A 170 8.42 -9.17 -9.54
CA ASP A 170 7.97 -10.15 -10.52
C ASP A 170 6.57 -10.61 -10.10
N ILE A 171 5.56 -10.25 -10.89
CA ILE A 171 4.15 -10.50 -10.54
C ILE A 171 3.75 -11.97 -10.56
N THR A 172 4.56 -12.83 -11.22
CA THR A 172 4.32 -14.28 -11.29
C THR A 172 4.97 -15.03 -10.14
N ALA A 173 6.06 -14.48 -9.57
CA ALA A 173 6.83 -15.11 -8.51
C ALA A 173 6.40 -14.70 -7.11
N VAL A 174 5.82 -13.50 -6.94
CA VAL A 174 5.48 -12.94 -5.63
C VAL A 174 4.14 -12.21 -5.62
N TYR A 175 3.51 -12.19 -4.46
CA TYR A 175 2.36 -11.32 -4.21
C TYR A 175 2.83 -9.93 -3.77
N PHE A 176 2.42 -8.89 -4.49
CA PHE A 176 2.67 -7.50 -4.12
C PHE A 176 1.40 -6.66 -4.24
N ASN A 177 1.06 -5.89 -3.21
CA ASN A 177 -0.19 -5.12 -3.15
C ASN A 177 0.06 -3.63 -2.99
N THR A 178 -0.05 -2.89 -4.09
CA THR A 178 0.15 -1.43 -4.11
C THR A 178 -0.93 -0.65 -3.34
N ARG A 179 -2.10 -1.25 -3.12
CA ARG A 179 -3.23 -0.63 -2.38
C ARG A 179 -2.98 -0.56 -0.86
N LEU A 180 -1.93 -1.21 -0.35
CA LEU A 180 -1.52 -1.15 1.05
C LEU A 180 -0.49 -0.05 1.34
N SER A 181 -0.17 0.82 0.38
CA SER A 181 0.86 1.86 0.53
C SER A 181 0.67 2.72 1.78
N ASN A 182 -0.57 3.15 2.08
CA ASN A 182 -0.86 3.93 3.27
C ASN A 182 -0.61 3.14 4.57
N GLU A 183 -0.85 1.83 4.56
CA GLU A 183 -0.60 0.96 5.70
C GLU A 183 0.89 0.72 5.92
N TYR A 184 1.67 0.55 4.85
CA TYR A 184 3.12 0.50 4.94
C TYR A 184 3.67 1.75 5.64
N LEU A 185 3.20 2.94 5.23
CA LEU A 185 3.60 4.20 5.84
C LEU A 185 3.09 4.35 7.28
N ARG A 186 1.85 3.93 7.57
CA ARG A 186 1.28 3.99 8.91
C ARG A 186 2.13 3.23 9.93
N ILE A 187 2.51 1.99 9.61
CA ILE A 187 3.33 1.15 10.49
C ILE A 187 4.75 1.72 10.60
N ALA A 188 5.38 2.06 9.48
CA ALA A 188 6.72 2.63 9.49
C ALA A 188 6.81 3.95 10.27
N SER A 189 5.76 4.76 10.25
CA SER A 189 5.68 6.02 11.01
C SER A 189 5.54 5.83 12.53
N GLN A 190 5.16 4.62 12.97
CA GLN A 190 5.08 4.27 14.40
C GLN A 190 6.40 3.70 14.96
N CYS A 191 7.41 3.54 14.11
CA CYS A 191 8.71 3.07 14.56
C CYS A 191 9.54 4.22 15.14
N SER A 192 10.40 3.89 16.10
CA SER A 192 11.40 4.77 16.69
C SER A 192 12.80 4.24 16.36
N ASP A 193 13.82 5.10 16.48
CA ASP A 193 15.20 4.65 16.31
C ASP A 193 15.57 3.57 17.34
N GLU A 194 16.48 2.69 16.97
CA GLU A 194 17.01 1.57 17.77
C GLU A 194 15.97 0.45 18.06
N GLU A 195 14.77 0.51 17.46
CA GLU A 195 13.79 -0.57 17.61
C GLU A 195 14.16 -1.81 16.81
N ILE A 196 13.77 -2.97 17.36
CA ILE A 196 13.81 -4.26 16.66
C ILE A 196 12.43 -4.56 16.11
N ILE A 197 12.36 -4.85 14.80
CA ILE A 197 11.14 -5.14 14.06
C ILE A 197 11.26 -6.54 13.47
N ILE A 198 10.21 -7.35 13.58
CA ILE A 198 10.09 -8.62 12.87
C ILE A 198 8.94 -8.53 11.87
N ASP A 199 9.24 -8.67 10.58
CA ASP A 199 8.23 -8.82 9.51
C ASP A 199 8.14 -10.32 9.17
N MET A 200 7.09 -10.99 9.67
CA MET A 200 6.96 -12.44 9.58
C MET A 200 6.58 -12.94 8.18
N PHE A 201 6.10 -12.06 7.30
CA PHE A 201 5.64 -12.37 5.94
C PHE A 201 6.04 -11.24 5.00
N ALA A 202 7.36 -11.06 4.86
CA ALA A 202 7.94 -9.83 4.31
C ALA A 202 7.70 -9.66 2.80
N GLY A 203 7.50 -10.75 2.04
CA GLY A 203 7.43 -10.68 0.59
C GLY A 203 8.67 -10.00 0.01
N ILE A 204 8.48 -9.04 -0.87
CA ILE A 204 9.56 -8.23 -1.45
C ILE A 204 10.01 -7.04 -0.56
N GLY A 205 9.51 -6.96 0.67
CA GLY A 205 9.96 -6.06 1.72
C GLY A 205 9.33 -4.67 1.80
N PRO A 206 8.06 -4.44 1.46
CA PRO A 206 7.50 -3.09 1.50
C PRO A 206 7.46 -2.50 2.92
N PHE A 207 7.13 -3.28 3.95
CA PHE A 207 7.21 -2.85 5.34
C PHE A 207 8.66 -2.68 5.80
N ALA A 208 9.49 -3.70 5.60
CA ALA A 208 10.87 -3.72 6.05
C ALA A 208 11.68 -2.53 5.50
N LEU A 209 11.61 -2.32 4.17
CA LEU A 209 12.33 -1.23 3.52
C LEU A 209 11.82 0.14 3.97
N LEU A 210 10.50 0.31 4.11
CA LEU A 210 9.96 1.60 4.52
C LEU A 210 10.29 1.91 5.99
N CYS A 211 10.22 0.96 6.90
CA CYS A 211 10.67 1.13 8.29
C CYS A 211 12.14 1.54 8.35
N ALA A 212 13.02 0.79 7.67
CA ALA A 212 14.45 1.06 7.66
C ALA A 212 14.82 2.37 6.91
N SER A 213 13.98 2.85 5.98
CA SER A 213 14.20 4.13 5.31
C SER A 213 13.84 5.35 6.16
N LEU A 214 12.93 5.20 7.11
CA LEU A 214 12.47 6.30 7.96
C LEU A 214 13.20 6.37 9.30
N LYS A 215 13.75 5.24 9.80
CA LYS A 215 14.30 5.09 11.14
C LYS A 215 15.54 4.21 11.16
N LYS A 216 16.40 4.43 12.16
CA LYS A 216 17.55 3.56 12.45
C LYS A 216 17.10 2.31 13.20
N VAL A 217 16.38 1.42 12.52
CA VAL A 217 15.83 0.19 13.08
C VAL A 217 16.63 -1.02 12.62
N THR A 218 16.53 -2.12 13.38
CA THR A 218 16.94 -3.44 12.92
C THR A 218 15.70 -4.24 12.55
N VAL A 219 15.57 -4.64 11.28
CA VAL A 219 14.43 -5.38 10.77
C VAL A 219 14.85 -6.81 10.44
N TYR A 220 14.16 -7.79 11.00
CA TYR A 220 14.23 -9.19 10.60
C TYR A 220 13.04 -9.49 9.70
N ALA A 221 13.31 -9.68 8.42
CA ALA A 221 12.32 -9.88 7.36
C ALA A 221 12.31 -11.35 6.92
N LEU A 222 11.23 -12.05 7.24
CA LEU A 222 11.07 -13.48 7.03
C LEU A 222 10.04 -13.73 5.92
N ASP A 223 10.31 -14.71 5.06
CA ASP A 223 9.30 -15.20 4.12
C ASP A 223 9.60 -16.66 3.75
N ILE A 224 8.56 -17.45 3.52
CA ILE A 224 8.71 -18.85 3.12
C ILE A 224 9.07 -18.98 1.63
N ASN A 225 8.74 -17.96 0.82
CA ASN A 225 8.98 -17.94 -0.61
C ASN A 225 10.45 -17.52 -0.91
N PRO A 226 11.30 -18.41 -1.45
CA PRO A 226 12.69 -18.07 -1.75
C PRO A 226 12.82 -16.96 -2.81
N PHE A 227 11.90 -16.89 -3.79
CA PHE A 227 11.90 -15.82 -4.77
C PHE A 227 11.57 -14.46 -4.16
N ALA A 228 10.70 -14.43 -3.15
CA ALA A 228 10.41 -13.21 -2.40
C ALA A 228 11.67 -12.70 -1.67
N ILE A 229 12.40 -13.59 -1.00
CA ILE A 229 13.66 -13.24 -0.31
C ILE A 229 14.74 -12.80 -1.29
N GLU A 230 14.85 -13.44 -2.44
CA GLU A 230 15.79 -12.99 -3.49
C GLU A 230 15.47 -11.57 -3.96
N LEU A 231 14.20 -11.29 -4.29
CA LEU A 231 13.75 -9.95 -4.69
C LEU A 231 13.91 -8.94 -3.56
N LEU A 232 13.66 -9.32 -2.32
CA LEU A 232 13.88 -8.47 -1.14
C LEU A 232 15.35 -8.06 -1.02
N ASN A 233 16.29 -8.98 -1.19
CA ASN A 233 17.72 -8.69 -1.16
C ASN A 233 18.13 -7.74 -2.31
N GLN A 234 17.57 -7.94 -3.51
CA GLN A 234 17.76 -7.02 -4.63
C GLN A 234 17.19 -5.63 -4.30
N ASN A 235 16.03 -5.56 -3.65
CA ASN A 235 15.37 -4.32 -3.25
C ASN A 235 16.13 -3.58 -2.15
N ILE A 236 16.73 -4.29 -1.19
CA ILE A 236 17.65 -3.71 -0.20
C ILE A 236 18.84 -3.05 -0.91
N SER A 237 19.50 -3.77 -1.80
CA SER A 237 20.63 -3.26 -2.57
C SER A 237 20.24 -2.05 -3.43
N LEU A 238 19.08 -2.10 -4.08
CA LEU A 238 18.55 -1.03 -4.94
C LEU A 238 18.26 0.27 -4.17
N ASN A 239 17.98 0.16 -2.86
CA ASN A 239 17.62 1.27 -1.99
C ASN A 239 18.68 1.60 -0.92
N GLN A 240 19.85 0.97 -0.95
CA GLN A 240 20.87 1.07 0.10
C GLN A 240 21.16 2.51 0.55
N ARG A 241 21.18 3.48 -0.38
CA ARG A 241 21.44 4.89 -0.08
C ARG A 241 20.28 5.61 0.64
N HIS A 242 19.12 4.98 0.69
CA HIS A 242 17.92 5.52 1.34
C HIS A 242 17.63 4.87 2.70
N LEU A 243 18.39 3.82 3.07
CA LEU A 243 18.18 3.10 4.32
C LEU A 243 19.00 3.73 5.44
N LEU A 244 18.35 4.02 6.56
CA LEU A 244 18.94 4.46 7.81
C LEU A 244 19.18 3.25 8.75
N GLY A 245 18.30 2.26 8.67
CA GLY A 245 18.32 1.03 9.46
C GLY A 245 18.94 -0.14 8.69
N THR A 246 19.01 -1.30 9.36
CA THR A 246 19.54 -2.56 8.83
C THR A 246 18.42 -3.57 8.64
N ILE A 247 18.47 -4.34 7.56
CA ILE A 247 17.49 -5.38 7.25
C ILE A 247 18.23 -6.73 7.13
N HIS A 248 17.84 -7.69 7.95
CA HIS A 248 18.29 -9.10 7.90
C HIS A 248 17.17 -9.94 7.31
N THR A 249 17.47 -10.73 6.30
CA THR A 249 16.49 -11.57 5.60
C THR A 249 16.69 -13.03 5.91
N ALA A 250 15.60 -13.79 6.05
CA ALA A 250 15.68 -15.25 6.19
C ALA A 250 14.52 -15.92 5.42
N CYS A 251 14.86 -17.00 4.70
CA CYS A 251 13.90 -17.82 3.97
C CYS A 251 13.49 -19.04 4.80
N GLY A 252 12.20 -19.24 5.01
CA GLY A 252 11.66 -20.41 5.72
C GLY A 252 10.38 -20.13 6.52
N ASP A 253 9.94 -21.13 7.28
CA ASP A 253 8.76 -21.01 8.14
C ASP A 253 9.02 -20.01 9.27
N SER A 254 8.23 -18.94 9.30
CA SER A 254 8.33 -17.87 10.29
C SER A 254 8.15 -18.36 11.73
N LYS A 255 7.38 -19.45 11.97
CA LYS A 255 7.24 -20.05 13.29
C LYS A 255 8.55 -20.60 13.83
N LEU A 256 9.37 -21.17 12.96
CA LEU A 256 10.68 -21.73 13.32
C LEU A 256 11.74 -20.63 13.37
N LEU A 257 11.78 -19.78 12.36
CA LEU A 257 12.80 -18.73 12.24
C LEU A 257 12.73 -17.72 13.39
N ILE A 258 11.53 -17.32 13.82
CA ILE A 258 11.35 -16.34 14.90
C ILE A 258 11.96 -16.79 16.22
N GLN A 259 12.01 -18.11 16.48
CA GLN A 259 12.51 -18.65 17.75
C GLN A 259 13.97 -18.30 18.06
N SER A 260 14.76 -18.06 17.04
CA SER A 260 16.17 -17.67 17.17
C SER A 260 16.39 -16.15 17.20
N LEU A 261 15.32 -15.36 17.06
CA LEU A 261 15.41 -13.91 16.99
C LEU A 261 15.26 -13.26 18.37
N PRO A 262 15.77 -12.05 18.56
CA PRO A 262 15.54 -11.29 19.79
C PRO A 262 14.07 -10.88 19.90
N GLN A 263 13.63 -10.49 21.12
CA GLN A 263 12.32 -9.88 21.29
C GLN A 263 12.24 -8.58 20.50
N ALA A 264 11.07 -8.35 19.86
CA ALA A 264 10.83 -7.21 19.01
C ALA A 264 9.81 -6.24 19.61
N THR A 265 10.01 -4.96 19.37
CA THR A 265 9.04 -3.92 19.74
C THR A 265 7.89 -3.80 18.70
N LYS A 266 8.13 -4.25 17.48
CA LYS A 266 7.10 -4.30 16.44
C LYS A 266 7.16 -5.66 15.74
N ILE A 267 6.00 -6.31 15.60
CA ILE A 267 5.88 -7.55 14.83
C ILE A 267 4.77 -7.36 13.78
N ILE A 268 5.11 -7.55 12.52
CA ILE A 268 4.21 -7.36 11.39
C ILE A 268 3.77 -8.73 10.88
N MET A 269 2.46 -8.95 10.80
CA MET A 269 1.87 -10.23 10.43
C MET A 269 0.90 -10.02 9.26
N ASN A 270 1.43 -9.73 8.06
CA ASN A 270 0.63 -9.44 6.87
C ASN A 270 0.35 -10.69 6.02
N LEU A 271 -0.33 -11.68 6.63
CA LEU A 271 -0.85 -12.88 5.97
C LEU A 271 -2.34 -13.05 6.27
N PRO A 272 -3.25 -12.19 5.74
CA PRO A 272 -4.60 -11.98 6.27
C PRO A 272 -5.49 -13.21 6.37
N GLY A 273 -5.22 -14.29 5.63
CA GLY A 273 -5.98 -15.54 5.70
C GLY A 273 -5.53 -16.47 6.82
N PHE A 274 -4.27 -16.37 7.25
CA PHE A 274 -3.63 -17.36 8.13
C PHE A 274 -2.82 -16.74 9.26
N ALA A 275 -2.60 -15.43 9.28
CA ALA A 275 -1.73 -14.77 10.26
C ALA A 275 -2.09 -15.10 11.72
N ILE A 276 -3.37 -15.32 12.01
CA ILE A 276 -3.86 -15.65 13.36
C ILE A 276 -3.25 -16.95 13.93
N ASP A 277 -2.80 -17.86 13.08
CA ASP A 277 -2.21 -19.14 13.49
C ASP A 277 -0.74 -19.02 13.90
N PHE A 278 -0.14 -17.85 13.66
CA PHE A 278 1.21 -17.47 14.04
C PHE A 278 1.23 -16.53 15.26
N LEU A 279 0.06 -16.22 15.81
CA LEU A 279 -0.08 -15.31 16.94
C LEU A 279 0.65 -15.81 18.22
N PRO A 280 0.70 -17.11 18.54
CA PRO A 280 1.45 -17.61 19.69
C PRO A 280 2.93 -17.24 19.65
N GLU A 281 3.58 -17.50 18.52
CA GLU A 281 5.00 -17.21 18.33
C GLU A 281 5.28 -15.70 18.39
N ALA A 282 4.40 -14.90 17.75
CA ALA A 282 4.51 -13.45 17.79
C ALA A 282 4.35 -12.88 19.21
N LEU A 283 3.39 -13.37 19.99
CA LEU A 283 3.19 -12.93 21.39
C LEU A 283 4.37 -13.28 22.28
N HIS A 284 4.99 -14.47 22.08
CA HIS A 284 6.17 -14.90 22.82
C HIS A 284 7.38 -13.98 22.55
N HIS A 285 7.53 -13.51 21.32
CA HIS A 285 8.65 -12.64 20.93
C HIS A 285 8.34 -11.15 21.04
N LEU A 286 7.13 -10.77 21.48
CA LEU A 286 6.77 -9.38 21.67
C LEU A 286 7.36 -8.84 22.97
N ALA A 287 8.20 -7.81 22.86
CA ALA A 287 8.75 -7.08 24.00
C ALA A 287 7.63 -6.37 24.78
N VAL A 288 7.91 -6.04 26.04
CA VAL A 288 7.03 -5.14 26.82
C VAL A 288 6.98 -3.78 26.14
N SER A 289 5.79 -3.17 26.05
CA SER A 289 5.47 -1.97 25.27
C SER A 289 5.53 -2.13 23.75
N GLY A 290 5.70 -3.37 23.26
CA GLY A 290 5.67 -3.67 21.84
C GLY A 290 4.25 -3.76 21.24
N THR A 291 4.18 -3.78 19.92
CA THR A 291 2.91 -3.88 19.17
C THR A 291 3.01 -4.91 18.05
N ILE A 292 2.02 -5.82 17.98
CA ILE A 292 1.79 -6.70 16.84
C ILE A 292 0.78 -6.03 15.91
N PHE A 293 1.08 -6.02 14.60
CA PHE A 293 0.16 -5.61 13.54
C PHE A 293 -0.37 -6.85 12.83
N LEU A 294 -1.50 -7.37 13.31
CA LEU A 294 -2.12 -8.59 12.80
C LEU A 294 -3.14 -8.24 11.71
N HIS A 295 -2.84 -8.59 10.47
CA HIS A 295 -3.74 -8.42 9.35
C HIS A 295 -4.71 -9.60 9.23
N GLN A 296 -5.99 -9.31 9.03
CA GLN A 296 -7.04 -10.31 8.82
C GLN A 296 -8.03 -9.89 7.76
N PHE A 297 -8.58 -10.88 7.07
CA PHE A 297 -9.83 -10.73 6.33
C PHE A 297 -10.98 -11.17 7.22
N ILE A 298 -11.96 -10.31 7.40
CA ILE A 298 -13.20 -10.64 8.12
C ILE A 298 -14.40 -10.45 7.22
N HIS A 299 -15.43 -11.25 7.45
CA HIS A 299 -16.72 -11.09 6.78
C HIS A 299 -17.52 -10.04 7.57
N LEU A 300 -17.84 -8.91 6.92
CA LEU A 300 -18.66 -7.85 7.51
C LEU A 300 -19.90 -7.64 6.66
N SER A 301 -21.07 -7.91 7.23
CA SER A 301 -22.31 -7.44 6.61
C SER A 301 -22.42 -5.91 6.68
N ARG A 302 -23.14 -5.29 5.75
CA ARG A 302 -23.29 -3.82 5.75
C ARG A 302 -24.03 -3.29 6.99
N GLU A 303 -24.86 -4.11 7.60
CA GLU A 303 -25.77 -3.73 8.70
C GLU A 303 -25.16 -3.96 10.09
N GLU A 304 -24.23 -4.91 10.24
CA GLU A 304 -23.71 -5.36 11.54
C GLU A 304 -22.24 -5.00 11.83
N LYS A 305 -21.68 -4.06 11.10
CA LYS A 305 -20.22 -3.74 11.14
C LYS A 305 -19.66 -3.54 12.56
N LYS A 306 -20.36 -2.84 13.44
CA LYS A 306 -19.88 -2.57 14.80
C LYS A 306 -19.93 -3.82 15.69
N THR A 307 -21.01 -4.58 15.59
CA THR A 307 -21.22 -5.80 16.39
C THR A 307 -20.20 -6.88 16.01
N GLU A 308 -19.96 -7.03 14.73
CA GLU A 308 -19.02 -8.01 14.19
C GLU A 308 -17.56 -7.65 14.50
N LEU A 309 -17.20 -6.36 14.40
CA LEU A 309 -15.88 -5.87 14.83
C LEU A 309 -15.64 -6.08 16.33
N TYR A 310 -16.68 -5.88 17.16
CA TYR A 310 -16.63 -6.15 18.59
C TYR A 310 -16.47 -7.65 18.88
N ALA A 311 -17.21 -8.51 18.18
CA ALA A 311 -17.11 -9.97 18.30
C ALA A 311 -15.71 -10.46 17.93
N GLN A 312 -15.12 -9.97 16.85
CA GLN A 312 -13.75 -10.30 16.44
C GLN A 312 -12.71 -9.78 17.45
N THR A 313 -12.91 -8.60 18.01
CA THR A 313 -12.04 -8.07 19.07
C THR A 313 -12.06 -9.02 20.28
N ASN A 314 -13.23 -9.51 20.69
CA ASN A 314 -13.36 -10.43 21.81
C ASN A 314 -12.77 -11.81 21.49
N PHE A 315 -12.91 -12.28 20.25
CA PHE A 315 -12.26 -13.51 19.79
C PHE A 315 -10.73 -13.41 19.91
N ILE A 316 -10.12 -12.31 19.47
CA ILE A 316 -8.67 -12.10 19.59
C ILE A 316 -8.27 -12.02 21.07
N LYS A 317 -9.04 -11.32 21.92
CA LYS A 317 -8.80 -11.25 23.37
C LYS A 317 -8.82 -12.64 24.00
N ALA A 318 -9.82 -13.46 23.66
CA ALA A 318 -9.94 -14.81 24.16
C ALA A 318 -8.75 -15.68 23.73
N LYS A 319 -8.36 -15.58 22.45
CA LYS A 319 -7.20 -16.29 21.92
C LYS A 319 -5.89 -15.89 22.63
N ILE A 320 -5.68 -14.60 22.86
CA ILE A 320 -4.52 -14.10 23.63
C ILE A 320 -4.53 -14.63 25.06
N SER A 321 -5.70 -14.64 25.73
CA SER A 321 -5.83 -15.17 27.10
C SER A 321 -5.55 -16.67 27.18
N LEU A 322 -5.80 -17.44 26.13
CA LEU A 322 -5.43 -18.85 26.04
C LEU A 322 -3.93 -19.08 25.83
N ILE A 323 -3.28 -18.20 25.03
CA ILE A 323 -1.86 -18.28 24.72
C ILE A 323 -1.00 -17.79 25.90
N ASP A 324 -1.43 -16.70 26.54
CA ASP A 324 -0.75 -16.09 27.69
C ASP A 324 -1.73 -15.97 28.88
N PRO A 325 -2.07 -17.11 29.52
CA PRO A 325 -3.07 -17.14 30.60
C PRO A 325 -2.65 -16.35 31.81
N ASP A 326 -1.34 -16.28 32.07
CA ASP A 326 -0.79 -15.57 33.23
C ASP A 326 -0.71 -14.04 33.03
N SER A 327 -1.14 -13.52 31.89
CA SER A 327 -1.10 -12.07 31.60
C SER A 327 -1.84 -11.25 32.65
N LYS A 328 -2.84 -11.83 33.36
CA LYS A 328 -3.55 -11.16 34.47
C LYS A 328 -2.70 -11.00 35.73
N GLU A 329 -1.80 -11.94 36.00
CA GLU A 329 -0.88 -11.94 37.16
C GLU A 329 0.43 -11.22 36.86
N LYS A 330 0.80 -11.14 35.58
CA LYS A 330 1.99 -10.42 35.12
C LYS A 330 1.81 -8.92 35.15
N SER A 331 2.91 -8.18 35.10
CA SER A 331 2.97 -6.71 35.16
C SER A 331 2.49 -6.00 33.86
N TYR A 332 1.80 -6.71 32.96
CA TYR A 332 1.35 -6.15 31.69
C TYR A 332 -0.06 -6.58 31.28
N THR A 333 -0.64 -5.84 30.34
CA THR A 333 -1.95 -6.11 29.71
C THR A 333 -1.86 -5.93 28.19
N TYR A 334 -2.88 -6.40 27.46
CA TYR A 334 -2.97 -6.19 26.00
C TYR A 334 -4.10 -5.19 25.66
N LYS A 335 -3.74 -4.11 24.96
CA LYS A 335 -4.69 -3.23 24.32
C LYS A 335 -4.85 -3.66 22.86
N ILE A 336 -6.08 -3.83 22.37
CA ILE A 336 -6.40 -4.24 21.01
C ILE A 336 -7.25 -3.15 20.36
N SER A 337 -6.86 -2.72 19.17
CA SER A 337 -7.64 -1.81 18.34
C SER A 337 -7.67 -2.29 16.89
N GLY A 338 -8.88 -2.38 16.30
CA GLY A 338 -9.06 -2.77 14.91
C GLY A 338 -9.15 -1.54 14.00
N ILE A 339 -8.41 -1.55 12.90
CA ILE A 339 -8.39 -0.52 11.89
C ILE A 339 -8.82 -1.13 10.56
N LYS A 340 -9.91 -0.62 9.99
CA LYS A 340 -10.36 -1.01 8.66
C LYS A 340 -9.43 -0.40 7.61
N LEU A 341 -8.80 -1.23 6.79
CA LEU A 341 -7.96 -0.79 5.69
C LEU A 341 -8.80 -0.57 4.41
N ARG A 342 -9.56 -1.59 4.00
CA ARG A 342 -10.39 -1.53 2.78
C ARG A 342 -11.39 -2.67 2.72
N ASP A 343 -12.41 -2.51 1.90
CA ASP A 343 -13.24 -3.63 1.47
C ASP A 343 -12.53 -4.37 0.32
N VAL A 344 -12.49 -5.70 0.41
CA VAL A 344 -11.89 -6.59 -0.60
C VAL A 344 -12.98 -7.09 -1.55
N SER A 345 -14.17 -7.34 -1.00
CA SER A 345 -15.40 -7.66 -1.72
C SER A 345 -16.60 -7.08 -0.93
N PRO A 346 -17.82 -7.14 -1.45
CA PRO A 346 -19.02 -6.68 -0.73
C PRO A 346 -19.20 -7.26 0.67
N SER A 347 -18.71 -8.48 0.90
CA SER A 347 -18.81 -9.21 2.17
C SER A 347 -17.49 -9.40 2.90
N LYS A 348 -16.34 -8.96 2.33
CA LYS A 348 -15.02 -9.25 2.87
C LYS A 348 -14.21 -7.96 3.05
N THR A 349 -13.81 -7.69 4.27
CA THR A 349 -13.06 -6.48 4.64
C THR A 349 -11.67 -6.86 5.17
N HIS A 350 -10.65 -6.10 4.78
CA HIS A 350 -9.30 -6.19 5.31
C HIS A 350 -9.19 -5.28 6.54
N ILE A 351 -8.89 -5.89 7.69
CA ILE A 351 -8.67 -5.21 8.97
C ILE A 351 -7.26 -5.50 9.44
N VAL A 352 -6.66 -4.54 10.10
CA VAL A 352 -5.45 -4.74 10.90
C VAL A 352 -5.78 -4.53 12.38
N TRP A 353 -5.30 -5.44 13.21
CA TRP A 353 -5.40 -5.36 14.66
C TRP A 353 -4.06 -4.93 15.23
N ASP A 354 -4.03 -3.73 15.81
CA ASP A 354 -2.89 -3.28 16.60
C ASP A 354 -3.04 -3.86 18.01
N ILE A 355 -2.22 -4.86 18.33
CA ILE A 355 -2.20 -5.56 19.62
C ILE A 355 -0.98 -5.07 20.39
N THR A 356 -1.19 -4.17 21.33
CA THR A 356 -0.11 -3.55 22.11
C THR A 356 -0.02 -4.14 23.50
N LYS A 357 1.15 -4.66 23.89
CA LYS A 357 1.50 -5.13 25.23
C LYS A 357 1.90 -3.92 26.07
N LYS A 358 1.19 -3.63 27.16
CA LYS A 358 1.42 -2.47 28.01
C LYS A 358 1.78 -2.90 29.43
N SER A 359 2.75 -2.25 30.05
CA SER A 359 2.95 -2.32 31.51
C SER A 359 1.68 -1.84 32.22
N LYS A 360 1.35 -2.48 33.34
CA LYS A 360 0.27 -2.06 34.25
C LYS A 360 0.66 -0.78 34.99
#